data_f687cadc731c755f696e85dd07b1d363
#
_entry.id   f687cadc731c755f696e85dd07b1d363
#
_cell.length_a   1.000
_cell.length_b   1.000
_cell.length_c   1.000
_cell.angle_alpha   90.00
_cell.angle_beta   90.00
_cell.angle_gamma   90.00
#
_symmetry.space_group_name_H-M   'P 1'
#
loop_
_entity.id
_entity.type
_entity.pdbx_description
1 polymer ?
#
loop_
_entity_poly.entity_id
_entity_poly.type
_entity_poly.pdbx_seq_one_letter_code
_entity_poly.pdbx_strand_id
1 'polypeptide(L)'
;MLKRTVNLNIEETYSKLRSILTARDCKIIFEKTPNQICFKQGSLWGISPKTAKKNLNVNLETVKEETTISCVSTLASDWKKITLIGCGLAIILIGLCVWMATDLSSLIVTHIPGFWGWLVMVGSYIDYRAAQAFVRLTWGLAGFLSLIIVLEALIVVNARSKIDVFAEDNLMKIL
;
A
#
# COMPACT_ATOMS: atom_id res chain seq x y z
N MET A 1 -10.05 1.98 -16.88
CA MET A 1 -10.47 3.24 -17.53
C MET A 1 -11.99 3.23 -17.59
N LEU A 2 -12.62 4.15 -16.91
CA LEU A 2 -14.07 4.33 -16.90
C LEU A 2 -14.45 5.40 -17.91
N LYS A 3 -15.55 5.18 -18.64
CA LYS A 3 -16.14 6.18 -19.56
C LYS A 3 -17.63 6.28 -19.32
N ARG A 4 -18.16 7.50 -19.36
CA ARG A 4 -19.59 7.79 -19.31
C ARG A 4 -19.91 9.04 -20.13
N THR A 5 -21.03 9.01 -20.82
CA THR A 5 -21.55 10.19 -21.54
C THR A 5 -22.74 10.77 -20.76
N VAL A 6 -22.77 12.08 -20.65
CA VAL A 6 -23.82 12.84 -19.95
C VAL A 6 -24.39 13.92 -20.87
N ASN A 7 -25.71 14.14 -20.79
CA ASN A 7 -26.41 15.16 -21.55
C ASN A 7 -26.30 16.53 -20.87
N LEU A 8 -25.06 16.95 -20.60
CA LEU A 8 -24.72 18.24 -20.01
C LEU A 8 -23.63 18.87 -20.85
N ASN A 9 -23.63 20.17 -20.90
CA ASN A 9 -22.55 20.92 -21.51
C ASN A 9 -21.23 20.71 -20.70
N ILE A 10 -20.10 20.85 -21.36
CA ILE A 10 -18.77 20.59 -20.76
C ILE A 10 -18.50 21.50 -19.55
N GLU A 11 -18.93 22.75 -19.57
CA GLU A 11 -18.72 23.69 -18.45
C GLU A 11 -19.55 23.33 -17.23
N GLU A 12 -20.83 22.94 -17.43
CA GLU A 12 -21.69 22.47 -16.35
C GLU A 12 -21.17 21.15 -15.74
N THR A 13 -20.74 20.23 -16.61
CA THR A 13 -20.16 18.94 -16.18
C THR A 13 -18.88 19.20 -15.37
N TYR A 14 -18.04 20.11 -15.83
CA TYR A 14 -16.81 20.50 -15.14
C TYR A 14 -17.11 21.15 -13.77
N SER A 15 -18.06 22.07 -13.69
CA SER A 15 -18.46 22.73 -12.44
C SER A 15 -19.01 21.75 -11.44
N LYS A 16 -19.89 20.83 -11.85
CA LYS A 16 -20.41 19.75 -11.01
C LYS A 16 -19.29 18.82 -10.52
N LEU A 17 -18.41 18.39 -11.42
CA LEU A 17 -17.26 17.57 -11.10
C LEU A 17 -16.40 18.24 -10.01
N ARG A 18 -16.07 19.51 -10.20
CA ARG A 18 -15.27 20.27 -9.25
C ARG A 18 -15.93 20.40 -7.87
N SER A 19 -17.23 20.63 -7.84
CA SER A 19 -17.98 20.71 -6.57
C SER A 19 -17.96 19.36 -5.81
N ILE A 20 -18.11 18.26 -6.51
CA ILE A 20 -18.03 16.90 -5.93
C ILE A 20 -16.63 16.64 -5.35
N LEU A 21 -15.57 17.02 -6.09
CA LEU A 21 -14.20 16.83 -5.66
C LEU A 21 -13.88 17.64 -4.40
N THR A 22 -14.36 18.88 -4.34
CA THR A 22 -14.20 19.75 -3.16
C THR A 22 -14.96 19.19 -1.96
N ALA A 23 -16.19 18.73 -2.16
CA ALA A 23 -17.01 18.14 -1.08
C ALA A 23 -16.43 16.82 -0.52
N ARG A 24 -15.52 16.17 -1.27
CA ARG A 24 -14.87 14.90 -0.88
C ARG A 24 -13.40 15.07 -0.46
N ASP A 25 -12.97 16.29 -0.14
CA ASP A 25 -11.60 16.63 0.27
C ASP A 25 -10.52 16.10 -0.70
N CYS A 26 -10.84 16.06 -1.99
CA CYS A 26 -9.88 15.67 -3.01
C CYS A 26 -8.90 16.80 -3.29
N LYS A 27 -7.60 16.50 -3.28
CA LYS A 27 -6.57 17.50 -3.58
C LYS A 27 -6.37 17.61 -5.09
N ILE A 28 -6.81 18.70 -5.70
CA ILE A 28 -6.55 19.00 -7.11
C ILE A 28 -5.04 19.28 -7.28
N ILE A 29 -4.40 18.62 -8.25
CA ILE A 29 -2.96 18.77 -8.56
C ILE A 29 -2.78 19.63 -9.80
N PHE A 30 -3.60 19.36 -10.82
CA PHE A 30 -3.52 20.02 -12.11
C PHE A 30 -4.94 20.15 -12.67
N GLU A 31 -5.21 21.30 -13.26
CA GLU A 31 -6.51 21.68 -13.80
C GLU A 31 -6.31 22.39 -15.13
N LYS A 32 -6.96 21.91 -16.18
CA LYS A 32 -7.05 22.55 -17.49
C LYS A 32 -8.52 22.70 -17.85
N THR A 33 -9.09 23.82 -17.44
CA THR A 33 -10.51 24.14 -17.62
C THR A 33 -10.87 24.29 -19.09
N PRO A 34 -11.99 23.72 -19.56
CA PRO A 34 -12.90 22.79 -18.86
C PRO A 34 -12.60 21.32 -19.15
N ASN A 35 -11.47 20.99 -19.72
CA ASN A 35 -11.21 19.71 -20.38
C ASN A 35 -10.60 18.65 -19.48
N GLN A 36 -9.84 19.03 -18.43
CA GLN A 36 -9.08 18.06 -17.66
C GLN A 36 -8.93 18.48 -16.20
N ILE A 37 -9.12 17.52 -15.28
CA ILE A 37 -8.80 17.65 -13.85
C ILE A 37 -7.99 16.43 -13.41
N CYS A 38 -6.81 16.68 -12.81
CA CYS A 38 -6.02 15.67 -12.12
C CYS A 38 -6.07 15.94 -10.63
N PHE A 39 -6.41 14.93 -9.84
CA PHE A 39 -6.51 15.07 -8.40
C PHE A 39 -5.99 13.84 -7.65
N LYS A 40 -5.66 14.05 -6.39
CA LYS A 40 -5.30 12.99 -5.43
C LYS A 40 -6.44 12.74 -4.46
N GLN A 41 -6.69 11.46 -4.18
CA GLN A 41 -7.67 11.01 -3.21
C GLN A 41 -7.07 9.89 -2.36
N GLY A 42 -7.49 9.85 -1.09
CA GLY A 42 -7.06 8.84 -0.12
C GLY A 42 -5.82 9.23 0.68
N SER A 43 -5.39 8.32 1.55
CA SER A 43 -4.30 8.52 2.51
C SER A 43 -3.13 7.57 2.21
N LEU A 44 -1.93 7.96 2.63
CA LEU A 44 -0.74 7.08 2.62
C LEU A 44 -0.92 5.83 3.47
N TRP A 45 -1.72 5.93 4.53
CA TRP A 45 -2.06 4.84 5.45
C TRP A 45 -3.36 4.12 5.11
N GLY A 46 -3.96 4.45 3.96
CA GLY A 46 -5.20 3.82 3.52
C GLY A 46 -4.96 2.37 3.09
N ILE A 47 -5.63 1.43 3.76
CA ILE A 47 -5.53 -0.03 3.52
C ILE A 47 -6.66 -0.59 2.67
N SER A 48 -7.69 0.21 2.37
CA SER A 48 -8.83 -0.22 1.56
C SER A 48 -8.80 0.42 0.16
N PRO A 49 -9.47 -0.16 -0.84
CA PRO A 49 -9.59 0.43 -2.17
C PRO A 49 -10.17 1.85 -2.19
N LYS A 50 -11.02 2.20 -1.21
CA LYS A 50 -11.60 3.55 -1.08
C LYS A 50 -10.62 4.54 -0.44
N THR A 51 -9.79 4.10 0.50
CA THR A 51 -8.91 4.95 1.32
C THR A 51 -7.45 4.96 0.85
N ALA A 52 -7.00 3.97 0.07
CA ALA A 52 -5.66 3.92 -0.50
C ALA A 52 -5.39 5.15 -1.38
N LYS A 53 -4.21 5.75 -1.23
CA LYS A 53 -3.84 6.96 -1.97
C LYS A 53 -3.70 6.67 -3.46
N LYS A 54 -4.43 7.42 -4.27
CA LYS A 54 -4.46 7.30 -5.72
C LYS A 54 -4.50 8.66 -6.41
N ASN A 55 -4.02 8.66 -7.65
CA ASN A 55 -4.14 9.77 -8.57
C ASN A 55 -5.24 9.43 -9.57
N LEU A 56 -6.15 10.36 -9.79
CA LEU A 56 -7.20 10.25 -10.79
C LEU A 56 -7.01 11.34 -11.82
N ASN A 57 -7.09 10.95 -13.08
CA ASN A 57 -7.08 11.87 -14.21
C ASN A 57 -8.43 11.77 -14.91
N VAL A 58 -9.18 12.85 -14.90
CA VAL A 58 -10.48 12.97 -15.56
C VAL A 58 -10.33 13.89 -16.75
N ASN A 59 -10.67 13.38 -17.94
CA ASN A 59 -10.73 14.13 -19.17
C ASN A 59 -12.21 14.26 -19.59
N LEU A 60 -12.57 15.46 -20.02
CA LEU A 60 -13.89 15.81 -20.56
C LEU A 60 -13.74 16.13 -22.04
N GLU A 61 -14.55 15.48 -22.86
CA GLU A 61 -14.58 15.67 -24.31
C GLU A 61 -16.02 15.88 -24.75
N THR A 62 -16.26 16.90 -25.58
CA THR A 62 -17.57 17.15 -26.17
C THR A 62 -17.72 16.32 -27.44
N VAL A 63 -18.79 15.51 -27.51
CA VAL A 63 -19.15 14.70 -28.67
C VAL A 63 -20.62 14.96 -28.98
N LYS A 64 -20.93 15.68 -30.07
CA LYS A 64 -22.31 15.94 -30.55
C LYS A 64 -23.26 16.49 -29.47
N GLU A 65 -22.93 17.57 -28.79
CA GLU A 65 -23.72 18.20 -27.73
C GLU A 65 -23.73 17.46 -26.39
N GLU A 66 -23.17 16.26 -26.32
CA GLU A 66 -23.00 15.50 -25.09
C GLU A 66 -21.55 15.59 -24.59
N THR A 67 -21.35 15.48 -23.27
CA THR A 67 -20.01 15.45 -22.67
C THR A 67 -19.64 14.03 -22.30
N THR A 68 -18.56 13.53 -22.87
CA THR A 68 -17.97 12.25 -22.49
C THR A 68 -16.92 12.46 -21.40
N ILE A 69 -17.12 11.80 -20.26
CA ILE A 69 -16.21 11.79 -19.12
C ILE A 69 -15.37 10.53 -19.18
N SER A 70 -14.06 10.67 -19.25
CA SER A 70 -13.13 9.55 -19.13
C SER A 70 -12.26 9.69 -17.88
N CYS A 71 -12.23 8.65 -17.04
CA CYS A 71 -11.47 8.64 -15.80
C CYS A 71 -10.44 7.50 -15.80
N VAL A 72 -9.20 7.85 -15.50
CA VAL A 72 -8.09 6.90 -15.31
C VAL A 72 -7.59 7.02 -13.88
N SER A 73 -7.68 5.92 -13.13
CA SER A 73 -7.21 5.84 -11.74
C SER A 73 -5.88 5.09 -11.67
N THR A 74 -4.91 5.63 -10.93
CA THR A 74 -3.62 4.98 -10.68
C THR A 74 -3.25 5.08 -9.20
N LEU A 75 -2.68 4.02 -8.62
CA LEU A 75 -2.15 4.09 -7.26
C LEU A 75 -1.00 5.08 -7.20
N ALA A 76 -1.00 5.94 -6.18
CA ALA A 76 0.03 6.96 -6.00
C ALA A 76 1.41 6.33 -5.80
N SER A 77 2.43 6.93 -6.43
CA SER A 77 3.80 6.38 -6.38
C SER A 77 4.41 6.41 -4.98
N ASP A 78 4.07 7.41 -4.17
CA ASP A 78 4.49 7.52 -2.77
C ASP A 78 3.89 6.40 -1.91
N TRP A 79 2.62 6.05 -2.10
CA TRP A 79 1.98 4.91 -1.43
C TRP A 79 2.68 3.59 -1.78
N LYS A 80 2.95 3.35 -3.08
CA LYS A 80 3.70 2.17 -3.53
C LYS A 80 5.11 2.08 -2.95
N LYS A 81 5.82 3.23 -2.87
CA LYS A 81 7.18 3.28 -2.31
C LYS A 81 7.20 2.93 -0.83
N ILE A 82 6.26 3.46 -0.03
CA ILE A 82 6.18 3.15 1.41
C ILE A 82 5.93 1.66 1.62
N THR A 83 4.97 1.06 0.91
CA THR A 83 4.70 -0.38 0.97
C THR A 83 5.94 -1.20 0.59
N LEU A 84 6.64 -0.82 -0.51
CA LEU A 84 7.85 -1.52 -0.94
C LEU A 84 8.97 -1.43 0.09
N ILE A 85 9.17 -0.26 0.72
CA ILE A 85 10.19 -0.08 1.77
C ILE A 85 9.81 -0.92 3.00
N GLY A 86 8.55 -0.92 3.43
CA GLY A 86 8.08 -1.73 4.55
C GLY A 86 8.31 -3.22 4.33
N CYS A 87 7.90 -3.75 3.17
CA CYS A 87 8.17 -5.14 2.80
C CYS A 87 9.68 -5.45 2.73
N GLY A 88 10.48 -4.53 2.17
CA GLY A 88 11.93 -4.71 2.09
C GLY A 88 12.60 -4.82 3.47
N LEU A 89 12.23 -3.94 4.40
CA LEU A 89 12.71 -4.00 5.78
C LEU A 89 12.26 -5.28 6.49
N ALA A 90 11.02 -5.71 6.31
CA ALA A 90 10.51 -6.95 6.88
C ALA A 90 11.29 -8.17 6.37
N ILE A 91 11.64 -8.23 5.07
CA ILE A 91 12.44 -9.31 4.48
C ILE A 91 13.84 -9.34 5.11
N ILE A 92 14.49 -8.17 5.28
CA ILE A 92 15.81 -8.09 5.92
C ILE A 92 15.73 -8.60 7.36
N LEU A 93 14.71 -8.18 8.12
CA LEU A 93 14.51 -8.64 9.51
C LEU A 93 14.24 -10.15 9.59
N ILE A 94 13.45 -10.71 8.66
CA ILE A 94 13.25 -12.16 8.56
C ILE A 94 14.58 -12.87 8.35
N GLY A 95 15.41 -12.38 7.43
CA GLY A 95 16.75 -12.94 7.18
C GLY A 95 17.62 -12.94 8.43
N LEU A 96 17.64 -11.84 9.18
CA LEU A 96 18.35 -11.73 10.45
C LEU A 96 17.79 -12.71 11.51
N CYS A 97 16.48 -12.82 11.63
CA CYS A 97 15.84 -13.76 12.56
C CYS A 97 16.19 -15.22 12.22
N VAL A 98 16.13 -15.58 10.93
CA VAL A 98 16.49 -16.94 10.48
C VAL A 98 17.96 -17.22 10.74
N TRP A 99 18.87 -16.27 10.42
CA TRP A 99 20.29 -16.42 10.70
C TRP A 99 20.57 -16.60 12.20
N MET A 100 19.97 -15.76 13.05
CA MET A 100 20.12 -15.87 14.50
C MET A 100 19.57 -17.19 15.03
N ALA A 101 18.39 -17.62 14.55
CA ALA A 101 17.76 -18.87 14.97
C ALA A 101 18.62 -20.09 14.58
N THR A 102 19.17 -20.11 13.35
CA THR A 102 20.02 -21.22 12.89
C THR A 102 21.35 -21.29 13.61
N ASP A 103 22.00 -20.12 13.85
CA ASP A 103 23.25 -20.02 14.57
C ASP A 103 23.12 -20.52 16.03
N LEU A 104 22.09 -20.03 16.75
CA LEU A 104 21.81 -20.47 18.11
C LEU A 104 21.34 -21.93 18.19
N SER A 105 20.64 -22.43 17.19
CA SER A 105 20.28 -23.86 17.11
C SER A 105 21.53 -24.73 16.93
N SER A 106 22.48 -24.30 16.09
CA SER A 106 23.77 -24.97 15.93
C SER A 106 24.55 -25.00 17.24
N LEU A 107 24.60 -23.88 17.98
CA LEU A 107 25.23 -23.80 19.30
C LEU A 107 24.67 -24.84 20.28
N ILE A 108 23.33 -25.04 20.29
CA ILE A 108 22.67 -26.02 21.16
C ILE A 108 23.12 -27.46 20.85
N VAL A 109 23.32 -27.78 19.55
CA VAL A 109 23.68 -29.11 19.08
C VAL A 109 25.18 -29.36 19.15
N THR A 110 26.00 -28.43 18.74
CA THR A 110 27.44 -28.61 18.57
C THR A 110 28.24 -28.17 19.78
N HIS A 111 27.63 -27.41 20.71
CA HIS A 111 28.28 -26.74 21.84
C HIS A 111 29.38 -25.76 21.46
N ILE A 112 29.47 -25.37 20.17
CA ILE A 112 30.44 -24.40 19.66
C ILE A 112 29.70 -23.07 19.46
N PRO A 113 30.12 -21.98 20.13
CA PRO A 113 29.48 -20.67 19.97
C PRO A 113 29.71 -20.10 18.58
N GLY A 114 28.65 -19.79 17.88
CA GLY A 114 28.65 -19.04 16.63
C GLY A 114 28.63 -17.53 16.88
N PHE A 115 28.27 -16.77 15.85
CA PHE A 115 28.23 -15.30 15.90
C PHE A 115 27.31 -14.77 17.01
N TRP A 116 26.13 -15.35 17.18
CA TRP A 116 25.13 -14.91 18.17
C TRP A 116 25.30 -15.55 19.56
N GLY A 117 26.30 -16.41 19.74
CA GLY A 117 26.55 -17.11 21.00
C GLY A 117 26.76 -16.19 22.20
N TRP A 118 27.29 -14.97 21.98
CA TRP A 118 27.48 -13.97 23.04
C TRP A 118 26.18 -13.54 23.75
N LEU A 119 25.02 -13.63 23.09
CA LEU A 119 23.70 -13.29 23.68
C LEU A 119 23.32 -14.23 24.83
N VAL A 120 23.86 -15.43 24.84
CA VAL A 120 23.50 -16.52 25.78
C VAL A 120 24.67 -16.95 26.64
N MET A 121 25.79 -16.23 26.59
CA MET A 121 26.95 -16.45 27.46
C MET A 121 26.81 -15.66 28.76
N VAL A 122 26.96 -16.37 29.87
CA VAL A 122 27.02 -15.80 31.24
C VAL A 122 28.40 -16.10 31.83
N GLY A 123 29.28 -15.10 31.77
CA GLY A 123 30.70 -15.33 32.09
C GLY A 123 31.35 -16.29 31.09
N SER A 124 31.85 -17.42 31.57
CA SER A 124 32.52 -18.45 30.75
C SER A 124 31.59 -19.63 30.39
N TYR A 125 30.33 -19.60 30.74
CA TYR A 125 29.42 -20.71 30.43
C TYR A 125 28.23 -20.27 29.56
N ILE A 126 27.61 -21.26 28.86
CA ILE A 126 26.53 -21.04 27.93
C ILE A 126 25.21 -21.37 28.63
N ASP A 127 24.26 -20.42 28.63
CA ASP A 127 22.88 -20.65 29.04
C ASP A 127 22.03 -21.25 27.93
N TYR A 128 21.93 -22.57 27.88
CA TYR A 128 21.15 -23.29 26.86
C TYR A 128 19.65 -23.04 26.97
N ARG A 129 19.12 -22.65 28.14
CA ARG A 129 17.69 -22.31 28.28
C ARG A 129 17.41 -20.97 27.58
N ALA A 130 18.30 -20.01 27.80
CA ALA A 130 18.24 -18.71 27.07
C ALA A 130 18.39 -18.94 25.57
N ALA A 131 19.34 -19.78 25.13
CA ALA A 131 19.52 -20.09 23.69
C ALA A 131 18.22 -20.65 23.07
N GLN A 132 17.57 -21.62 23.71
CA GLN A 132 16.30 -22.19 23.27
C GLN A 132 15.17 -21.14 23.22
N ALA A 133 15.11 -20.25 24.22
CA ALA A 133 14.12 -19.19 24.26
C ALA A 133 14.31 -18.20 23.07
N PHE A 134 15.55 -17.78 22.80
CA PHE A 134 15.86 -16.93 21.65
C PHE A 134 15.56 -17.59 20.31
N VAL A 135 15.87 -18.87 20.13
CA VAL A 135 15.51 -19.64 18.93
C VAL A 135 14.01 -19.63 18.69
N ARG A 136 13.21 -19.90 19.72
CA ARG A 136 11.74 -19.88 19.60
C ARG A 136 11.22 -18.48 19.29
N LEU A 137 11.76 -17.45 19.94
CA LEU A 137 11.37 -16.06 19.75
C LEU A 137 11.66 -15.61 18.32
N THR A 138 12.85 -15.89 17.79
CA THR A 138 13.26 -15.47 16.45
C THR A 138 12.48 -16.20 15.35
N TRP A 139 12.20 -17.49 15.50
CA TRP A 139 11.29 -18.20 14.59
C TRP A 139 9.86 -17.64 14.64
N GLY A 140 9.35 -17.36 15.85
CA GLY A 140 8.04 -16.73 16.03
C GLY A 140 7.97 -15.35 15.35
N LEU A 141 9.00 -14.54 15.53
CA LEU A 141 9.09 -13.22 14.91
C LEU A 141 9.21 -13.32 13.38
N ALA A 142 10.01 -14.24 12.85
CA ALA A 142 10.09 -14.47 11.41
C ALA A 142 8.75 -14.88 10.81
N GLY A 143 8.02 -15.78 11.49
CA GLY A 143 6.67 -16.18 11.08
C GLY A 143 5.67 -15.02 11.10
N PHE A 144 5.70 -14.20 12.14
CA PHE A 144 4.85 -13.02 12.28
C PHE A 144 5.13 -11.97 11.17
N LEU A 145 6.40 -11.67 10.90
CA LEU A 145 6.78 -10.74 9.82
C LEU A 145 6.38 -11.29 8.45
N SER A 146 6.50 -12.59 8.22
CA SER A 146 6.04 -13.23 6.98
C SER A 146 4.53 -13.07 6.79
N LEU A 147 3.75 -13.21 7.87
CA LEU A 147 2.30 -12.97 7.83
C LEU A 147 1.98 -11.52 7.46
N ILE A 148 2.70 -10.55 8.01
CA ILE A 148 2.53 -9.12 7.66
C ILE A 148 2.76 -8.90 6.17
N ILE A 149 3.84 -9.46 5.58
CA ILE A 149 4.12 -9.33 4.14
C ILE A 149 2.96 -9.90 3.30
N VAL A 150 2.43 -11.06 3.68
CA VAL A 150 1.28 -11.66 2.98
C VAL A 150 0.05 -10.75 3.06
N LEU A 151 -0.25 -10.19 4.23
CA LEU A 151 -1.37 -9.25 4.41
C LEU A 151 -1.16 -7.98 3.57
N GLU A 152 0.02 -7.39 3.57
CA GLU A 152 0.33 -6.23 2.72
C GLU A 152 0.18 -6.55 1.22
N ALA A 153 0.65 -7.72 0.76
CA ALA A 153 0.46 -8.15 -0.62
C ALA A 153 -1.03 -8.27 -0.98
N LEU A 154 -1.86 -8.83 -0.10
CA LEU A 154 -3.31 -8.92 -0.29
C LEU A 154 -3.96 -7.54 -0.35
N ILE A 155 -3.54 -6.60 0.50
CA ILE A 155 -4.02 -5.20 0.47
C ILE A 155 -3.68 -4.54 -0.87
N VAL A 156 -2.45 -4.70 -1.36
CA VAL A 156 -2.02 -4.13 -2.65
C VAL A 156 -2.83 -4.71 -3.81
N VAL A 157 -3.02 -6.03 -3.85
CA VAL A 157 -3.81 -6.71 -4.88
C VAL A 157 -5.25 -6.23 -4.85
N ASN A 158 -5.88 -6.18 -3.66
CA ASN A 158 -7.25 -5.70 -3.51
C ASN A 158 -7.39 -4.21 -3.88
N ALA A 159 -6.45 -3.35 -3.46
CA ALA A 159 -6.46 -1.94 -3.81
C ALA A 159 -6.29 -1.72 -5.33
N ARG A 160 -5.49 -2.56 -5.99
CA ARG A 160 -5.28 -2.51 -7.45
C ARG A 160 -6.48 -3.03 -8.23
N SER A 161 -7.10 -4.13 -7.79
CA SER A 161 -8.25 -4.72 -8.48
C SER A 161 -9.50 -3.84 -8.41
N LYS A 162 -9.65 -3.06 -7.35
CA LYS A 162 -10.81 -2.19 -7.10
C LYS A 162 -10.45 -0.70 -7.16
N ILE A 163 -9.44 -0.34 -7.96
CA ILE A 163 -8.91 1.04 -8.00
C ILE A 163 -9.95 2.06 -8.46
N ASP A 164 -10.87 1.65 -9.32
CA ASP A 164 -11.86 2.52 -9.95
C ASP A 164 -13.14 2.71 -9.11
N VAL A 165 -13.31 1.99 -7.99
CA VAL A 165 -14.51 2.04 -7.14
C VAL A 165 -14.86 3.47 -6.70
N PHE A 166 -13.85 4.29 -6.38
CA PHE A 166 -14.10 5.68 -6.01
C PHE A 166 -14.68 6.51 -7.17
N ALA A 167 -14.11 6.35 -8.36
CA ALA A 167 -14.57 7.07 -9.55
C ALA A 167 -15.98 6.60 -9.95
N GLU A 168 -16.25 5.30 -9.84
CA GLU A 168 -17.56 4.70 -10.12
C GLU A 168 -18.63 5.22 -9.17
N ASP A 169 -18.35 5.20 -7.85
CA ASP A 169 -19.32 5.61 -6.84
C ASP A 169 -19.57 7.12 -6.78
N ASN A 170 -18.58 7.96 -7.06
CA ASN A 170 -18.65 9.39 -6.80
C ASN A 170 -18.67 10.26 -8.07
N LEU A 171 -18.15 9.77 -9.18
CA LEU A 171 -18.11 10.54 -10.42
C LEU A 171 -19.12 10.01 -11.43
N MET A 172 -19.19 8.68 -11.59
CA MET A 172 -20.01 8.08 -12.62
C MET A 172 -21.48 7.90 -12.23
N LYS A 173 -21.81 7.84 -10.93
CA LYS A 173 -23.21 7.71 -10.47
C LYS A 173 -23.90 9.05 -10.23
N ILE A 174 -23.15 10.10 -9.96
CA ILE A 174 -23.69 11.40 -9.54
C ILE A 174 -23.80 12.37 -10.71
N LEU A 175 -22.96 12.25 -11.72
CA LEU A 175 -23.02 12.96 -12.98
C LEU A 175 -23.90 12.23 -13.97
#